data_af9dd863fafee5b9c8e0c353773b7c17
#
_entry.id   af9dd863fafee5b9c8e0c353773b7c17
#
_cell.length_a   1.000
_cell.length_b   1.000
_cell.length_c   1.000
_cell.angle_alpha   90.00
_cell.angle_beta   90.00
_cell.angle_gamma   90.00
#
_symmetry.space_group_name_H-M   'P 1'
#
loop_
_entity.id
_entity.type
_entity.pdbx_description
1 polymer ?
#
loop_
_entity_poly.entity_id
_entity_poly.type
_entity_poly.pdbx_seq_one_letter_code
_entity_poly.pdbx_strand_id
1 'polypeptide(L)'
;MGRVAARRLAARKLGLSPEDVPLIVADSGAVDIEGYRGYLSITHTDDAAAAVISDGPVGVDMEPVEVRIADLYKYVLSEDEYPILDKSGLDHNSTTLLCWVVKEAVLKGLRTGLRRSPRDLTLSIDFERGNARVFVAGGETWICNYSQISDNYIAVAVPE
;
A
#
# COMPACT_ATOMS: atom_id res chain seq x y z
N MET A 1 -11.73 -0.08 11.53
CA MET A 1 -11.92 -1.29 10.70
C MET A 1 -10.59 -2.04 10.46
N GLY A 2 -9.51 -1.41 10.08
CA GLY A 2 -8.22 -2.06 9.79
C GLY A 2 -7.68 -2.97 10.90
N ARG A 3 -7.74 -2.55 12.17
CA ARG A 3 -7.31 -3.38 13.30
C ARG A 3 -8.17 -4.63 13.51
N VAL A 4 -9.44 -4.60 13.13
CA VAL A 4 -10.32 -5.79 13.20
C VAL A 4 -9.91 -6.80 12.12
N ALA A 5 -9.64 -6.33 10.90
CA ALA A 5 -9.12 -7.18 9.82
C ALA A 5 -7.77 -7.81 10.21
N ALA A 6 -6.86 -7.02 10.78
CA ALA A 6 -5.56 -7.49 11.26
C ALA A 6 -5.69 -8.56 12.36
N ARG A 7 -6.55 -8.34 13.38
CA ARG A 7 -6.78 -9.33 14.44
C ARG A 7 -7.32 -10.63 13.91
N ARG A 8 -8.31 -10.60 12.99
CA ARG A 8 -8.87 -11.80 12.38
C ARG A 8 -7.85 -12.60 11.56
N LEU A 9 -7.01 -11.89 10.80
CA LEU A 9 -5.96 -12.51 10.00
C LEU A 9 -4.88 -13.13 10.89
N ALA A 10 -4.37 -12.38 11.86
CA ALA A 10 -3.33 -12.82 12.79
C ALA A 10 -3.80 -13.97 13.68
N ALA A 11 -5.05 -13.94 14.15
CA ALA A 11 -5.66 -15.01 14.92
C ALA A 11 -5.59 -16.35 14.18
N ARG A 12 -5.94 -16.36 12.89
CA ARG A 12 -5.83 -17.57 12.05
C ARG A 12 -4.40 -18.07 11.91
N LYS A 13 -3.43 -17.16 11.75
CA LYS A 13 -2.01 -17.52 11.60
C LYS A 13 -1.40 -18.03 12.91
N LEU A 14 -1.80 -17.47 14.05
CA LEU A 14 -1.22 -17.75 15.37
C LEU A 14 -2.01 -18.78 16.16
N GLY A 15 -3.20 -19.20 15.72
CA GLY A 15 -4.05 -20.12 16.48
C GLY A 15 -4.65 -19.47 17.74
N LEU A 16 -4.91 -18.16 17.72
CA LEU A 16 -5.48 -17.39 18.82
C LEU A 16 -6.92 -16.97 18.53
N SER A 17 -7.63 -16.50 19.55
CA SER A 17 -8.86 -15.72 19.36
C SER A 17 -8.52 -14.31 18.86
N PRO A 18 -9.35 -13.67 18.00
CA PRO A 18 -9.07 -12.33 17.50
C PRO A 18 -8.87 -11.26 18.60
N GLU A 19 -9.60 -11.38 19.72
CA GLU A 19 -9.50 -10.51 20.89
C GLU A 19 -8.15 -10.66 21.61
N ASP A 20 -7.53 -11.84 21.55
CA ASP A 20 -6.28 -12.16 22.25
C ASP A 20 -5.04 -11.79 21.41
N VAL A 21 -5.20 -11.35 20.15
CA VAL A 21 -4.07 -10.91 19.32
C VAL A 21 -3.49 -9.60 19.86
N PRO A 22 -2.23 -9.61 20.35
CA PRO A 22 -1.61 -8.43 20.98
C PRO A 22 -1.09 -7.46 19.92
N LEU A 23 -1.96 -6.61 19.36
CA LEU A 23 -1.54 -5.56 18.42
C LEU A 23 -0.86 -4.42 19.17
N ILE A 24 0.31 -4.03 18.73
CA ILE A 24 1.07 -2.88 19.19
C ILE A 24 1.25 -1.86 18.06
N VAL A 25 1.49 -0.60 18.41
CA VAL A 25 1.76 0.47 17.44
C VAL A 25 3.19 0.93 17.64
N ALA A 26 4.00 0.83 16.60
CA ALA A 26 5.36 1.34 16.57
C ALA A 26 5.38 2.88 16.49
N ASP A 27 6.51 3.50 16.81
CA ASP A 27 6.72 4.95 16.72
C ASP A 27 6.53 5.49 15.28
N SER A 28 6.71 4.65 14.28
CA SER A 28 6.42 4.96 12.87
C SER A 28 4.94 5.01 12.53
N GLY A 29 4.05 4.60 13.45
CA GLY A 29 2.62 4.40 13.22
C GLY A 29 2.28 3.03 12.63
N ALA A 30 3.27 2.20 12.29
CA ALA A 30 3.05 0.84 11.84
C ALA A 30 2.42 0.00 12.95
N VAL A 31 1.53 -0.91 12.56
CA VAL A 31 0.91 -1.87 13.50
C VAL A 31 1.66 -3.18 13.43
N ASP A 32 2.04 -3.70 14.59
CA ASP A 32 2.74 -4.96 14.75
C ASP A 32 1.97 -5.91 15.67
N ILE A 33 2.42 -7.17 15.73
CA ILE A 33 1.93 -8.17 16.67
C ILE A 33 3.05 -8.46 17.65
N GLU A 34 2.82 -8.22 18.94
CA GLU A 34 3.80 -8.48 19.97
C GLU A 34 4.24 -9.96 19.96
N GLY A 35 5.55 -10.17 20.00
CA GLY A 35 6.14 -11.52 19.98
C GLY A 35 6.16 -12.22 18.62
N TYR A 36 5.58 -11.62 17.57
CA TYR A 36 5.62 -12.14 16.20
C TYR A 36 6.77 -11.49 15.42
N ARG A 37 7.60 -12.31 14.76
CA ARG A 37 8.79 -11.81 14.02
C ARG A 37 8.51 -11.42 12.58
N GLY A 38 7.29 -11.62 12.09
CA GLY A 38 6.90 -11.24 10.74
C GLY A 38 6.40 -9.80 10.64
N TYR A 39 5.86 -9.48 9.49
CA TYR A 39 5.36 -8.16 9.13
C TYR A 39 3.85 -8.17 9.03
N LEU A 40 3.22 -7.11 9.52
CA LEU A 40 1.80 -6.84 9.38
C LEU A 40 1.64 -5.46 8.72
N SER A 41 0.81 -5.38 7.68
CA SER A 41 0.39 -4.10 7.10
C SER A 41 -1.13 -4.05 7.03
N ILE A 42 -1.70 -2.88 7.28
CA ILE A 42 -3.15 -2.67 7.30
C ILE A 42 -3.52 -1.41 6.53
N THR A 43 -4.70 -1.45 5.96
CA THR A 43 -5.34 -0.29 5.34
C THR A 43 -6.84 -0.33 5.55
N HIS A 44 -7.53 0.79 5.44
CA HIS A 44 -8.98 0.86 5.46
C HIS A 44 -9.50 2.14 4.82
N THR A 45 -10.69 2.05 4.28
CA THR A 45 -11.56 3.15 3.89
C THR A 45 -12.73 3.25 4.89
N ASP A 46 -13.74 4.03 4.61
CA ASP A 46 -14.93 4.14 5.47
C ASP A 46 -15.74 2.83 5.49
N ASP A 47 -15.72 2.06 4.40
CA ASP A 47 -16.56 0.88 4.19
C ASP A 47 -15.78 -0.44 4.05
N ALA A 48 -14.47 -0.39 3.85
CA ALA A 48 -13.63 -1.55 3.62
C ALA A 48 -12.34 -1.53 4.45
N ALA A 49 -11.76 -2.71 4.69
CA ALA A 49 -10.47 -2.86 5.34
C ALA A 49 -9.72 -4.06 4.79
N ALA A 50 -8.41 -3.93 4.67
CA ALA A 50 -7.52 -5.02 4.31
C ALA A 50 -6.34 -5.12 5.28
N ALA A 51 -5.84 -6.34 5.43
CA ALA A 51 -4.62 -6.62 6.18
C ALA A 51 -3.82 -7.69 5.45
N VAL A 52 -2.51 -7.59 5.50
CA VAL A 52 -1.57 -8.60 5.02
C VAL A 52 -0.57 -8.93 6.11
N ILE A 53 -0.18 -10.20 6.20
CA ILE A 53 0.82 -10.71 7.11
C ILE A 53 1.82 -11.56 6.33
N SER A 54 3.12 -11.36 6.59
CA SER A 54 4.20 -12.03 5.86
C SER A 54 5.40 -12.25 6.78
N ASP A 55 6.25 -13.20 6.43
CA ASP A 55 7.51 -13.42 7.13
C ASP A 55 8.58 -12.39 6.71
N GLY A 56 8.44 -11.76 5.53
CA GLY A 56 9.27 -10.65 5.05
C GLY A 56 8.50 -9.34 4.96
N PRO A 57 9.20 -8.23 4.61
CA PRO A 57 8.58 -6.92 4.46
C PRO A 57 7.39 -6.96 3.48
N VAL A 58 6.29 -6.36 3.86
CA VAL A 58 5.07 -6.29 3.04
C VAL A 58 4.30 -5.01 3.38
N GLY A 59 3.72 -4.41 2.36
CA GLY A 59 2.81 -3.29 2.54
C GLY A 59 1.52 -3.46 1.76
N VAL A 60 0.44 -2.91 2.28
CA VAL A 60 -0.88 -2.85 1.62
C VAL A 60 -1.46 -1.47 1.74
N ASP A 61 -2.01 -0.97 0.63
CA ASP A 61 -2.77 0.26 0.63
C ASP A 61 -4.06 0.13 -0.17
N MET A 62 -5.06 0.94 0.17
CA MET A 62 -6.38 0.94 -0.47
C MET A 62 -7.01 2.31 -0.38
N GLU A 63 -7.59 2.78 -1.50
CA GLU A 63 -8.28 4.06 -1.60
C GLU A 63 -9.57 3.92 -2.41
N PRO A 64 -10.65 4.63 -2.05
CA PRO A 64 -11.87 4.65 -2.84
C PRO A 64 -11.64 5.26 -4.22
N VAL A 65 -12.17 4.65 -5.28
CA VAL A 65 -11.98 5.11 -6.68
C VAL A 65 -12.58 6.49 -6.96
N GLU A 66 -13.56 6.93 -6.17
CA GLU A 66 -14.20 8.23 -6.29
C GLU A 66 -13.40 9.40 -5.70
N VAL A 67 -12.33 9.14 -4.95
CA VAL A 67 -11.50 10.20 -4.36
C VAL A 67 -10.98 11.13 -5.44
N ARG A 68 -11.22 12.43 -5.26
CA ARG A 68 -10.78 13.49 -6.15
C ARG A 68 -10.03 14.55 -5.34
N ILE A 69 -8.73 14.60 -5.52
CA ILE A 69 -7.85 15.56 -4.87
C ILE A 69 -7.19 16.40 -5.97
N ALA A 70 -7.49 17.70 -5.98
CA ALA A 70 -6.89 18.60 -6.95
C ALA A 70 -5.35 18.54 -6.86
N ASP A 71 -4.72 18.47 -8.02
CA ASP A 71 -3.24 18.46 -8.14
C ASP A 71 -2.52 17.31 -7.40
N LEU A 72 -3.24 16.23 -7.02
CA LEU A 72 -2.64 15.06 -6.35
C LEU A 72 -1.41 14.52 -7.12
N TYR A 73 -1.44 14.57 -8.45
CA TYR A 73 -0.33 14.09 -9.29
C TYR A 73 0.99 14.81 -9.00
N LYS A 74 0.96 16.09 -8.64
CA LYS A 74 2.16 16.88 -8.27
C LYS A 74 2.80 16.40 -6.97
N TYR A 75 2.01 15.80 -6.10
CA TYR A 75 2.48 15.23 -4.84
C TYR A 75 2.97 13.79 -5.02
N VAL A 76 2.29 13.01 -5.85
CA VAL A 76 2.54 11.57 -6.04
C VAL A 76 3.64 11.29 -7.05
N LEU A 77 3.64 12.00 -8.20
CA LEU A 77 4.51 11.73 -9.33
C LEU A 77 5.65 12.75 -9.41
N SER A 78 6.84 12.27 -9.77
CA SER A 78 7.91 13.14 -10.26
C SER A 78 7.57 13.61 -11.69
N GLU A 79 8.24 14.67 -12.17
CA GLU A 79 7.99 15.20 -13.52
C GLU A 79 8.27 14.14 -14.61
N ASP A 80 9.27 13.28 -14.40
CA ASP A 80 9.62 12.19 -15.32
C ASP A 80 8.54 11.11 -15.39
N GLU A 81 7.66 11.04 -14.40
CA GLU A 81 6.55 10.08 -14.34
C GLU A 81 5.25 10.61 -14.93
N TYR A 82 5.14 11.92 -15.24
CA TYR A 82 3.90 12.50 -15.80
C TYR A 82 3.39 11.78 -17.08
N PRO A 83 4.24 11.24 -17.97
CA PRO A 83 3.75 10.47 -19.13
C PRO A 83 2.94 9.22 -18.76
N ILE A 84 2.97 8.76 -17.49
CA ILE A 84 2.15 7.65 -17.01
C ILE A 84 0.65 8.01 -17.09
N LEU A 85 0.30 9.28 -16.87
CA LEU A 85 -1.09 9.76 -16.87
C LEU A 85 -1.83 9.47 -18.18
N ASP A 86 -1.12 9.47 -19.30
CA ASP A 86 -1.72 9.26 -20.62
C ASP A 86 -1.72 7.77 -21.07
N LYS A 87 -1.13 6.87 -20.28
CA LYS A 87 -0.92 5.47 -20.67
C LYS A 87 -1.94 4.49 -20.09
N SER A 88 -2.67 4.88 -19.06
CA SER A 88 -3.54 3.96 -18.31
C SER A 88 -4.87 3.65 -18.99
N GLY A 89 -5.33 4.50 -19.90
CA GLY A 89 -6.70 4.46 -20.43
C GLY A 89 -7.77 4.98 -19.45
N LEU A 90 -7.37 5.36 -18.23
CA LEU A 90 -8.21 6.00 -17.22
C LEU A 90 -8.07 7.53 -17.29
N ASP A 91 -8.96 8.27 -16.63
CA ASP A 91 -8.74 9.70 -16.43
C ASP A 91 -7.52 9.96 -15.53
N HIS A 92 -6.94 11.17 -15.63
CA HIS A 92 -5.71 11.53 -14.92
C HIS A 92 -5.82 11.40 -13.40
N ASN A 93 -7.00 11.70 -12.81
CA ASN A 93 -7.18 11.56 -11.38
C ASN A 93 -7.19 10.09 -10.95
N SER A 94 -7.90 9.24 -11.68
CA SER A 94 -7.94 7.78 -11.40
C SER A 94 -6.56 7.14 -11.57
N THR A 95 -5.81 7.53 -12.62
CA THR A 95 -4.43 7.10 -12.83
C THR A 95 -3.52 7.54 -11.69
N THR A 96 -3.62 8.80 -11.27
CA THR A 96 -2.84 9.33 -10.14
C THR A 96 -3.16 8.60 -8.84
N LEU A 97 -4.44 8.35 -8.57
CA LEU A 97 -4.88 7.63 -7.37
C LEU A 97 -4.33 6.21 -7.35
N LEU A 98 -4.34 5.53 -8.50
CA LEU A 98 -3.76 4.20 -8.63
C LEU A 98 -2.24 4.21 -8.36
N CYS A 99 -1.51 5.19 -8.92
CA CYS A 99 -0.09 5.37 -8.64
C CYS A 99 0.17 5.68 -7.15
N TRP A 100 -0.73 6.46 -6.52
CA TRP A 100 -0.69 6.76 -5.10
C TRP A 100 -0.79 5.49 -4.27
N VAL A 101 -1.82 4.66 -4.49
CA VAL A 101 -2.04 3.39 -3.78
C VAL A 101 -0.84 2.46 -3.91
N VAL A 102 -0.24 2.36 -5.11
CA VAL A 102 0.97 1.56 -5.33
C VAL A 102 2.16 2.08 -4.52
N LYS A 103 2.43 3.39 -4.56
CA LYS A 103 3.54 3.99 -3.81
C LYS A 103 3.33 3.93 -2.30
N GLU A 104 2.10 4.17 -1.82
CA GLU A 104 1.76 4.05 -0.39
C GLU A 104 1.93 2.61 0.12
N ALA A 105 1.57 1.60 -0.66
CA ALA A 105 1.83 0.21 -0.29
C ALA A 105 3.34 -0.03 -0.06
N VAL A 106 4.21 0.51 -0.91
CA VAL A 106 5.68 0.43 -0.71
C VAL A 106 6.11 1.19 0.53
N LEU A 107 5.65 2.43 0.73
CA LEU A 107 6.00 3.24 1.92
C LEU A 107 5.58 2.57 3.23
N LYS A 108 4.43 1.89 3.24
CA LYS A 108 3.99 1.07 4.38
C LYS A 108 4.89 -0.15 4.59
N GLY A 109 5.29 -0.83 3.52
CA GLY A 109 6.23 -1.96 3.58
C GLY A 109 7.62 -1.55 4.09
N LEU A 110 8.10 -0.37 3.68
CA LEU A 110 9.33 0.25 4.17
C LEU A 110 9.21 0.74 5.63
N ARG A 111 8.01 0.83 6.19
CA ARG A 111 7.72 1.38 7.52
C ARG A 111 8.17 2.83 7.72
N THR A 112 8.34 3.56 6.62
CA THR A 112 8.75 4.97 6.65
C THR A 112 7.57 5.92 6.82
N GLY A 113 6.36 5.46 6.43
CA GLY A 113 5.17 6.29 6.38
C GLY A 113 5.42 7.56 5.57
N LEU A 114 4.75 8.64 5.90
CA LEU A 114 4.88 9.94 5.25
C LEU A 114 6.23 10.67 5.52
N ARG A 115 7.17 10.04 6.22
CA ARG A 115 8.53 10.60 6.39
C ARG A 115 9.34 10.57 5.08
N ARG A 116 8.92 9.77 4.10
CA ARG A 116 9.48 9.72 2.75
C ARG A 116 8.43 10.20 1.76
N SER A 117 8.84 11.07 0.85
CA SER A 117 7.95 11.55 -0.20
C SER A 117 7.64 10.42 -1.20
N PRO A 118 6.41 10.30 -1.69
CA PRO A 118 6.10 9.41 -2.82
C PRO A 118 6.93 9.71 -4.07
N ARG A 119 7.39 10.95 -4.22
CA ARG A 119 8.24 11.38 -5.35
C ARG A 119 9.68 10.85 -5.27
N ASP A 120 10.10 10.33 -4.10
CA ASP A 120 11.39 9.66 -3.93
C ASP A 120 11.36 8.20 -4.42
N LEU A 121 10.19 7.74 -4.85
CA LEU A 121 9.95 6.42 -5.41
C LEU A 121 9.73 6.56 -6.92
N THR A 122 10.50 5.84 -7.72
CA THR A 122 10.32 5.81 -9.17
C THR A 122 9.46 4.62 -9.56
N LEU A 123 8.35 4.89 -10.26
CA LEU A 123 7.33 3.91 -10.63
C LEU A 123 7.47 3.47 -12.09
N SER A 124 7.52 2.16 -12.32
CA SER A 124 7.28 1.53 -13.60
C SER A 124 6.02 0.66 -13.49
N ILE A 125 4.94 1.04 -14.17
CA ILE A 125 3.63 0.40 -14.04
C ILE A 125 3.19 -0.27 -15.33
N ASP A 126 2.67 -1.48 -15.22
CA ASP A 126 2.04 -2.24 -16.30
C ASP A 126 0.53 -2.31 -16.04
N PHE A 127 -0.21 -1.46 -16.76
CA PHE A 127 -1.66 -1.35 -16.59
C PHE A 127 -2.43 -2.58 -17.12
N GLU A 128 -1.87 -3.31 -18.08
CA GLU A 128 -2.54 -4.49 -18.64
C GLU A 128 -2.46 -5.69 -17.67
N ARG A 129 -1.33 -5.83 -16.98
CA ARG A 129 -1.09 -6.94 -16.05
C ARG A 129 -1.48 -6.63 -14.61
N GLY A 130 -1.76 -5.39 -14.29
CA GLY A 130 -2.08 -4.99 -12.92
C GLY A 130 -0.91 -5.11 -11.96
N ASN A 131 0.31 -4.83 -12.44
CA ASN A 131 1.50 -4.86 -11.61
C ASN A 131 2.41 -3.65 -11.83
N ALA A 132 3.31 -3.43 -10.90
CA ALA A 132 4.28 -2.35 -10.97
C ALA A 132 5.60 -2.75 -10.29
N ARG A 133 6.69 -2.12 -10.75
CA ARG A 133 7.97 -2.08 -10.05
C ARG A 133 8.18 -0.68 -9.50
N VAL A 134 8.60 -0.60 -8.26
CA VAL A 134 8.89 0.66 -7.58
C VAL A 134 10.33 0.64 -7.13
N PHE A 135 11.11 1.57 -7.67
CA PHE A 135 12.52 1.74 -7.34
C PHE A 135 12.65 2.78 -6.21
N VAL A 136 13.27 2.35 -5.12
CA VAL A 136 13.51 3.19 -3.95
C VAL A 136 14.91 3.78 -4.03
N ALA A 137 15.05 5.05 -3.77
CA ALA A 137 16.38 5.68 -3.69
C ALA A 137 17.24 4.94 -2.64
N GLY A 138 18.40 4.42 -3.07
CA GLY A 138 19.25 3.54 -2.28
C GLY A 138 19.40 2.14 -2.86
N GLY A 139 18.68 1.81 -3.96
CA GLY A 139 18.88 0.60 -4.77
C GLY A 139 17.93 -0.56 -4.47
N GLU A 140 16.96 -0.38 -3.61
CA GLU A 140 15.94 -1.38 -3.32
C GLU A 140 14.80 -1.30 -4.34
N THR A 141 14.34 -2.46 -4.84
CA THR A 141 13.21 -2.58 -5.75
C THR A 141 12.07 -3.33 -5.07
N TRP A 142 10.85 -2.87 -5.30
CA TRP A 142 9.63 -3.48 -4.80
C TRP A 142 8.73 -3.90 -5.95
N ILE A 143 8.12 -5.07 -5.84
CA ILE A 143 7.09 -5.56 -6.74
C ILE A 143 5.73 -5.30 -6.12
N CYS A 144 4.86 -4.67 -6.88
CA CYS A 144 3.49 -4.39 -6.47
C CYS A 144 2.51 -5.09 -7.39
N ASN A 145 1.51 -5.76 -6.82
CA ASN A 145 0.32 -6.17 -7.53
C ASN A 145 -0.84 -5.29 -7.07
N TYR A 146 -1.60 -4.81 -8.03
CA TYR A 146 -2.75 -3.96 -7.73
C TYR A 146 -3.98 -4.40 -8.53
N SER A 147 -5.14 -4.06 -8.01
CA SER A 147 -6.44 -4.32 -8.65
C SER A 147 -7.48 -3.33 -8.16
N GLN A 148 -8.62 -3.31 -8.82
CA GLN A 148 -9.83 -2.72 -8.30
C GLN A 148 -10.69 -3.81 -7.68
N ILE A 149 -11.10 -3.62 -6.42
CA ILE A 149 -12.01 -4.50 -5.69
C ILE A 149 -13.20 -3.67 -5.24
N SER A 150 -14.38 -3.97 -5.77
CA SER A 150 -15.56 -3.10 -5.62
C SER A 150 -15.22 -1.66 -6.02
N ASP A 151 -15.48 -0.70 -5.16
CA ASP A 151 -15.23 0.72 -5.39
C ASP A 151 -13.88 1.19 -4.80
N ASN A 152 -12.91 0.29 -4.65
CA ASN A 152 -11.60 0.62 -4.11
C ASN A 152 -10.46 0.13 -5.03
N TYR A 153 -9.43 0.95 -5.21
CA TYR A 153 -8.13 0.47 -5.66
C TYR A 153 -7.37 -0.11 -4.47
N ILE A 154 -6.70 -1.23 -4.67
CA ILE A 154 -5.86 -1.87 -3.67
C ILE A 154 -4.53 -2.28 -4.28
N ALA A 155 -3.44 -2.12 -3.54
CA ALA A 155 -2.12 -2.62 -3.91
C ALA A 155 -1.46 -3.35 -2.75
N VAL A 156 -0.72 -4.42 -3.08
CA VAL A 156 0.16 -5.13 -2.16
C VAL A 156 1.58 -5.10 -2.71
N ALA A 157 2.54 -4.72 -1.87
CA ALA A 157 3.93 -4.55 -2.22
C ALA A 157 4.84 -5.46 -1.38
N VAL A 158 5.84 -6.06 -2.04
CA VAL A 158 6.90 -6.86 -1.42
C VAL A 158 8.25 -6.49 -2.05
N PRO A 159 9.39 -6.63 -1.35
CA PRO A 159 10.71 -6.52 -1.99
C PRO A 159 10.89 -7.54 -3.11
N GLU A 160 11.63 -7.15 -4.18
CA GLU A 160 11.98 -8.03 -5.30
C GLU A 160 12.98 -9.11 -4.90
#